data_f8357431f8a8282cff400fa85bc066ca
#
_entry.id   f8357431f8a8282cff400fa85bc066ca
#
_cell.length_a   1.000
_cell.length_b   1.000
_cell.length_c   1.000
_cell.angle_alpha   90.00
_cell.angle_beta   90.00
_cell.angle_gamma   90.00
#
_symmetry.space_group_name_H-M   'P 1'
#
loop_
_entity.id
_entity.type
_entity.pdbx_description
1 polymer ?
#
loop_
_entity_poly.entity_id
_entity_poly.type
_entity_poly.pdbx_seq_one_letter_code
_entity_poly.pdbx_strand_id
1 'polypeptide(L)'
;TRKDVIIVSSVSCIYGLGSPKEYKNTLFELKVNQKIDRKEVLRKLINMQFERVKDELRMGTFRLRGQTLEIMPVNKRVIYKLDISDKINLIETIDPIRRHIIEQNKIIYLFSSKHYVISEERKKEAIKEIRSDLEKRLNFFKKNSKRLEYERLKKRVNYDLEMIENIGYCHGIENYSRYFDGRASGEPPFTLIDYFKENDKDFLTVIDESHVTIPQISGMYWGDRSRKKALIDYGFRLESAYDNRPLKYSEFDKSINNVIYVSATPNDFEINQSRKIVEQIVRPTGLIDPEVIIRPINGKISQVDDLIERIIDQVSKKEKTL
;
A
#
# COMPACT_ATOMS: atom_id res chain seq x y z
N THR A 1 12.93 -1.84 -12.71
CA THR A 1 14.11 -2.42 -13.36
C THR A 1 15.41 -1.62 -13.12
N ARG A 2 15.37 -0.53 -12.36
CA ARG A 2 16.57 0.18 -11.87
C ARG A 2 17.13 -0.59 -10.68
N LYS A 3 18.47 -0.71 -10.60
CA LYS A 3 19.17 -1.32 -9.46
C LYS A 3 19.61 -0.28 -8.42
N ASP A 4 19.67 0.99 -8.81
CA ASP A 4 20.07 2.14 -8.01
C ASP A 4 18.86 2.82 -7.34
N VAL A 5 18.06 2.07 -6.59
CA VAL A 5 16.82 2.55 -5.96
C VAL A 5 16.91 2.39 -4.45
N ILE A 6 16.64 3.46 -3.73
CA ILE A 6 16.45 3.46 -2.27
C ILE A 6 14.99 3.80 -2.01
N ILE A 7 14.32 2.99 -1.18
CA ILE A 7 12.96 3.25 -0.74
C ILE A 7 12.94 3.37 0.78
N VAL A 8 12.36 4.44 1.27
CA VAL A 8 12.06 4.63 2.69
C VAL A 8 10.57 4.40 2.89
N SER A 9 10.23 3.51 3.79
CA SER A 9 8.83 3.18 4.08
C SER A 9 8.61 2.92 5.57
N SER A 10 7.37 3.06 6.01
CA SER A 10 6.97 2.64 7.34
C SER A 10 6.83 1.11 7.42
N VAL A 11 6.61 0.58 8.60
CA VAL A 11 6.30 -0.85 8.83
C VAL A 11 5.09 -1.35 8.05
N SER A 12 4.27 -0.45 7.51
CA SER A 12 3.14 -0.81 6.63
C SER A 12 3.57 -1.48 5.32
N CYS A 13 4.86 -1.45 4.96
CA CYS A 13 5.41 -2.17 3.81
C CYS A 13 5.22 -3.68 3.86
N ILE A 14 4.91 -4.26 5.03
CA ILE A 14 4.61 -5.68 5.21
C ILE A 14 3.13 -6.03 4.94
N TYR A 15 2.27 -5.07 4.61
CA TYR A 15 0.90 -5.32 4.15
C TYR A 15 0.83 -5.66 2.67
N GLY A 16 -0.25 -6.35 2.27
CA GLY A 16 -0.48 -6.79 0.90
C GLY A 16 -0.68 -5.64 -0.08
N LEU A 17 0.03 -5.70 -1.21
CA LEU A 17 -0.05 -4.76 -2.34
C LEU A 17 -0.60 -5.41 -3.63
N GLY A 18 -0.82 -6.72 -3.64
CA GLY A 18 -1.09 -7.49 -4.85
C GLY A 18 0.18 -8.03 -5.51
N SER A 19 -0.01 -8.96 -6.45
CA SER A 19 1.10 -9.66 -7.11
C SER A 19 1.97 -8.71 -7.95
N PRO A 20 3.31 -8.68 -7.73
CA PRO A 20 4.23 -7.92 -8.58
C PRO A 20 4.17 -8.37 -10.05
N LYS A 21 3.99 -9.67 -10.28
CA LYS A 21 3.88 -10.25 -11.63
C LYS A 21 2.64 -9.75 -12.35
N GLU A 22 1.47 -9.77 -11.68
CA GLU A 22 0.24 -9.24 -12.25
C GLU A 22 0.36 -7.73 -12.51
N TYR A 23 0.93 -6.97 -11.59
CA TYR A 23 1.18 -5.55 -11.80
C TYR A 23 2.08 -5.27 -13.01
N LYS A 24 3.12 -6.09 -13.23
CA LYS A 24 4.00 -5.99 -14.39
C LYS A 24 3.26 -6.33 -15.69
N ASN A 25 2.32 -7.27 -15.66
CA ASN A 25 1.49 -7.63 -16.81
C ASN A 25 0.52 -6.51 -17.22
N THR A 26 0.22 -5.56 -16.33
CA THR A 26 -0.61 -4.38 -16.67
C THR A 26 0.17 -3.30 -17.41
N LEU A 27 1.47 -3.45 -17.65
CA LEU A 27 2.28 -2.48 -18.37
C LEU A 27 1.69 -2.20 -19.75
N PHE A 28 1.41 -0.92 -20.02
CA PHE A 28 0.93 -0.45 -21.31
C PHE A 28 1.96 0.45 -21.95
N GLU A 29 2.55 -0.06 -23.02
CA GLU A 29 3.51 0.65 -23.85
C GLU A 29 2.80 1.37 -24.98
N LEU A 30 3.13 2.66 -25.18
CA LEU A 30 2.66 3.49 -26.29
C LEU A 30 3.86 4.11 -27.01
N LYS A 31 3.96 3.87 -28.32
CA LYS A 31 5.09 4.31 -29.17
C LYS A 31 4.62 5.25 -30.29
N VAL A 32 5.46 6.22 -30.63
CA VAL A 32 5.25 7.04 -31.85
C VAL A 32 5.26 6.12 -33.09
N ASN A 33 4.39 6.40 -34.03
CA ASN A 33 4.09 5.61 -35.25
C ASN A 33 3.44 4.24 -35.02
N GLN A 34 3.09 3.88 -33.79
CA GLN A 34 2.30 2.69 -33.51
C GLN A 34 0.89 2.86 -34.08
N LYS A 35 0.46 1.94 -34.95
CA LYS A 35 -0.95 1.84 -35.39
C LYS A 35 -1.79 1.40 -34.19
N ILE A 36 -2.87 2.10 -33.95
CA ILE A 36 -3.76 1.84 -32.82
C ILE A 36 -5.21 2.09 -33.18
N ASP A 37 -6.10 1.31 -32.57
CA ASP A 37 -7.50 1.69 -32.45
C ASP A 37 -7.70 2.56 -31.22
N ARG A 38 -8.14 3.78 -31.42
CA ARG A 38 -8.44 4.74 -30.35
C ARG A 38 -9.41 4.18 -29.32
N LYS A 39 -10.42 3.41 -29.72
CA LYS A 39 -11.38 2.78 -28.82
C LYS A 39 -10.69 1.74 -27.93
N GLU A 40 -9.76 1.00 -28.51
CA GLU A 40 -8.98 -0.01 -27.78
C GLU A 40 -8.07 0.63 -26.72
N VAL A 41 -7.38 1.73 -27.06
CA VAL A 41 -6.56 2.50 -26.09
C VAL A 41 -7.40 3.00 -24.92
N LEU A 42 -8.57 3.60 -25.20
CA LEU A 42 -9.45 4.09 -24.14
C LEU A 42 -9.98 2.95 -23.27
N ARG A 43 -10.37 1.83 -23.89
CA ARG A 43 -10.80 0.64 -23.13
C ARG A 43 -9.68 0.10 -22.25
N LYS A 44 -8.45 0.04 -22.77
CA LYS A 44 -7.28 -0.41 -21.99
C LYS A 44 -6.98 0.51 -20.80
N LEU A 45 -7.07 1.83 -20.96
CA LEU A 45 -6.94 2.78 -19.86
C LEU A 45 -8.01 2.57 -18.78
N ILE A 46 -9.27 2.35 -19.18
CA ILE A 46 -10.37 2.06 -18.23
C ILE A 46 -10.10 0.74 -17.49
N ASN A 47 -9.68 -0.31 -18.19
CA ASN A 47 -9.34 -1.60 -17.59
C ASN A 47 -8.15 -1.47 -16.63
N MET A 48 -7.21 -0.57 -16.90
CA MET A 48 -6.12 -0.19 -16.00
C MET A 48 -6.57 0.73 -14.84
N GLN A 49 -7.89 0.93 -14.68
CA GLN A 49 -8.50 1.75 -13.64
C GLN A 49 -8.12 3.25 -13.68
N PHE A 50 -7.79 3.76 -14.89
CA PHE A 50 -7.75 5.20 -15.10
C PHE A 50 -9.17 5.75 -15.24
N GLU A 51 -9.42 6.86 -14.56
CA GLU A 51 -10.72 7.54 -14.63
C GLU A 51 -10.76 8.56 -15.79
N ARG A 52 -11.83 8.52 -16.57
CA ARG A 52 -12.03 9.52 -17.62
C ARG A 52 -12.64 10.79 -17.04
N VAL A 53 -11.98 11.92 -17.25
CA VAL A 53 -12.44 13.24 -16.78
C VAL A 53 -12.69 14.18 -17.98
N LYS A 54 -13.52 15.21 -17.78
CA LYS A 54 -13.79 16.25 -18.80
C LYS A 54 -12.87 17.46 -18.62
N ASP A 55 -12.61 17.83 -17.38
CA ASP A 55 -11.98 19.10 -17.04
C ASP A 55 -10.56 18.93 -16.50
N GLU A 56 -10.39 18.88 -15.20
CA GLU A 56 -9.09 18.84 -14.54
C GLU A 56 -8.51 17.44 -14.49
N LEU A 57 -7.25 17.29 -14.91
CA LEU A 57 -6.51 16.05 -14.79
C LEU A 57 -5.91 15.92 -13.39
N ARG A 58 -6.05 14.71 -12.82
CA ARG A 58 -5.43 14.28 -11.57
C ARG A 58 -4.65 13.00 -11.79
N MET A 59 -3.81 12.63 -10.87
CA MET A 59 -3.07 11.37 -10.97
C MET A 59 -4.05 10.19 -11.12
N GLY A 60 -3.80 9.32 -12.12
CA GLY A 60 -4.68 8.21 -12.45
C GLY A 60 -5.89 8.59 -13.32
N THR A 61 -5.90 9.75 -13.95
CA THR A 61 -6.99 10.17 -14.86
C THR A 61 -6.50 10.43 -16.29
N PHE A 62 -7.44 10.39 -17.22
CA PHE A 62 -7.19 10.77 -18.61
C PHE A 62 -8.36 11.57 -19.18
N ARG A 63 -8.09 12.36 -20.20
CA ARG A 63 -9.12 13.03 -20.98
C ARG A 63 -8.80 13.00 -22.47
N LEU A 64 -9.84 13.05 -23.28
CA LEU A 64 -9.75 13.06 -24.74
C LEU A 64 -10.50 14.28 -25.28
N ARG A 65 -9.80 15.08 -26.06
CA ARG A 65 -10.36 16.25 -26.78
C ARG A 65 -9.95 16.19 -28.26
N GLY A 66 -10.92 15.89 -29.14
CA GLY A 66 -10.59 15.68 -30.53
C GLY A 66 -9.63 14.50 -30.75
N GLN A 67 -8.46 14.74 -31.30
CA GLN A 67 -7.39 13.76 -31.51
C GLN A 67 -6.37 13.75 -30.38
N THR A 68 -6.50 14.66 -29.42
CA THR A 68 -5.55 14.78 -28.31
C THR A 68 -6.02 13.96 -27.09
N LEU A 69 -5.20 12.97 -26.72
CA LEU A 69 -5.34 12.19 -25.49
C LEU A 69 -4.33 12.69 -24.47
N GLU A 70 -4.79 13.12 -23.32
CA GLU A 70 -3.94 13.52 -22.20
C GLU A 70 -4.13 12.52 -21.05
N ILE A 71 -3.01 12.04 -20.50
CA ILE A 71 -2.99 11.03 -19.42
C ILE A 71 -2.09 11.54 -18.32
N MET A 72 -2.57 11.56 -17.08
CA MET A 72 -1.75 11.84 -15.91
C MET A 72 -1.49 10.53 -15.15
N PRO A 73 -0.27 9.96 -15.24
CA PRO A 73 0.04 8.68 -14.61
C PRO A 73 0.09 8.80 -13.09
N VAL A 74 0.02 7.65 -12.39
CA VAL A 74 0.02 7.60 -10.91
C VAL A 74 1.42 7.73 -10.29
N ASN A 75 2.45 7.44 -11.06
CA ASN A 75 3.84 7.33 -10.57
C ASN A 75 4.70 8.55 -10.89
N LYS A 76 4.16 9.53 -11.64
CA LYS A 76 4.86 10.77 -12.01
C LYS A 76 3.88 11.93 -12.05
N ARG A 77 4.29 13.08 -11.56
CA ARG A 77 3.49 14.30 -11.63
C ARG A 77 3.72 15.03 -12.96
N VAL A 78 3.33 14.40 -14.05
CA VAL A 78 3.42 14.91 -15.42
C VAL A 78 2.15 14.56 -16.19
N ILE A 79 1.91 15.22 -17.31
CA ILE A 79 0.86 14.87 -18.25
C ILE A 79 1.53 14.36 -19.52
N TYR A 80 1.17 13.15 -19.95
CA TYR A 80 1.48 12.66 -21.27
C TYR A 80 0.38 13.12 -22.22
N LYS A 81 0.75 13.95 -23.21
CA LYS A 81 -0.14 14.40 -24.28
C LYS A 81 0.22 13.67 -25.56
N LEU A 82 -0.74 12.95 -26.08
CA LEU A 82 -0.60 12.16 -27.30
C LEU A 82 -1.50 12.74 -28.40
N ASP A 83 -0.96 12.89 -29.59
CA ASP A 83 -1.74 13.14 -30.81
C ASP A 83 -2.03 11.78 -31.46
N ILE A 84 -3.34 11.43 -31.53
CA ILE A 84 -3.80 10.11 -31.93
C ILE A 84 -4.80 10.23 -33.08
N SER A 85 -4.46 9.66 -34.24
CA SER A 85 -5.38 9.42 -35.36
C SER A 85 -5.62 7.91 -35.55
N ASP A 86 -5.20 7.34 -36.64
CA ASP A 86 -5.03 5.90 -36.90
C ASP A 86 -3.71 5.33 -36.34
N LYS A 87 -2.83 6.24 -35.96
CA LYS A 87 -1.58 5.97 -35.26
C LYS A 87 -1.27 7.06 -34.24
N ILE A 88 -0.27 6.83 -33.38
CA ILE A 88 0.28 7.83 -32.48
C ILE A 88 1.26 8.70 -33.27
N ASN A 89 0.91 9.96 -33.52
CA ASN A 89 1.76 10.88 -34.28
C ASN A 89 2.85 11.51 -33.41
N LEU A 90 2.50 11.87 -32.16
CA LEU A 90 3.37 12.59 -31.25
C LEU A 90 3.06 12.20 -29.79
N ILE A 91 4.11 12.16 -28.97
CA ILE A 91 3.99 12.01 -27.51
C ILE A 91 4.82 13.10 -26.85
N GLU A 92 4.17 13.94 -26.06
CA GLU A 92 4.79 15.04 -25.30
C GLU A 92 4.58 14.82 -23.80
N THR A 93 5.62 15.06 -23.01
CA THR A 93 5.51 15.20 -21.54
C THR A 93 5.35 16.67 -21.21
N ILE A 94 4.28 16.99 -20.47
CA ILE A 94 3.89 18.36 -20.14
C ILE A 94 3.89 18.55 -18.62
N ASP A 95 4.33 19.71 -18.17
CA ASP A 95 4.16 20.14 -16.78
C ASP A 95 2.67 20.35 -16.47
N PRO A 96 2.13 19.73 -15.41
CA PRO A 96 0.71 19.78 -15.10
C PRO A 96 0.22 21.18 -14.67
N ILE A 97 1.10 22.02 -14.13
CA ILE A 97 0.78 23.36 -13.61
C ILE A 97 1.00 24.42 -14.70
N ARG A 98 2.22 24.50 -15.20
CA ARG A 98 2.65 25.54 -16.16
C ARG A 98 2.25 25.21 -17.62
N ARG A 99 1.87 23.95 -17.89
CA ARG A 99 1.43 23.45 -19.21
C ARG A 99 2.47 23.59 -20.32
N HIS A 100 3.74 23.79 -20.01
CA HIS A 100 4.83 23.80 -21.00
C HIS A 100 5.30 22.36 -21.28
N ILE A 101 5.84 22.15 -22.47
CA ILE A 101 6.42 20.88 -22.89
C ILE A 101 7.77 20.72 -22.18
N ILE A 102 7.94 19.62 -21.47
CA ILE A 102 9.21 19.25 -20.80
C ILE A 102 10.09 18.49 -21.78
N GLU A 103 9.53 17.51 -22.49
CA GLU A 103 10.25 16.67 -23.45
C GLU A 103 9.30 16.04 -24.47
N GLN A 104 9.85 15.61 -25.58
CA GLN A 104 9.18 14.76 -26.55
C GLN A 104 9.68 13.33 -26.41
N ASN A 105 8.74 12.39 -26.33
CA ASN A 105 9.06 10.99 -26.08
C ASN A 105 8.82 10.14 -27.32
N LYS A 106 9.69 9.17 -27.59
CA LYS A 106 9.44 8.13 -28.60
C LYS A 106 8.54 7.02 -28.06
N ILE A 107 8.63 6.76 -26.75
CA ILE A 107 7.92 5.69 -26.06
C ILE A 107 7.57 6.17 -24.65
N ILE A 108 6.38 5.83 -24.19
CA ILE A 108 5.98 5.96 -22.80
C ILE A 108 5.45 4.63 -22.26
N TYR A 109 5.56 4.47 -20.94
CA TYR A 109 5.08 3.31 -20.22
C TYR A 109 4.08 3.76 -19.16
N LEU A 110 2.90 3.16 -19.20
CA LEU A 110 1.83 3.39 -18.24
C LEU A 110 1.65 2.14 -17.39
N PHE A 111 1.49 2.34 -16.11
CA PHE A 111 1.13 1.30 -15.14
C PHE A 111 -0.31 1.50 -14.69
N SER A 112 -0.93 0.44 -14.19
CA SER A 112 -2.28 0.50 -13.66
C SER A 112 -2.42 1.60 -12.59
N SER A 113 -3.58 2.28 -12.61
CA SER A 113 -3.89 3.35 -11.65
C SER A 113 -4.17 2.81 -10.24
N LYS A 114 -4.51 1.54 -10.10
CA LYS A 114 -4.81 0.89 -8.81
C LYS A 114 -4.08 -0.44 -8.70
N HIS A 115 -3.88 -0.87 -7.46
CA HIS A 115 -3.46 -2.23 -7.16
C HIS A 115 -4.64 -3.21 -7.38
N TYR A 116 -4.35 -4.52 -7.49
CA TYR A 116 -5.33 -5.58 -7.71
C TYR A 116 -6.06 -5.51 -9.06
N VAL A 117 -5.40 -4.99 -10.09
CA VAL A 117 -5.89 -5.14 -11.47
C VAL A 117 -5.47 -6.51 -11.98
N ILE A 118 -6.43 -7.24 -12.51
CA ILE A 118 -6.30 -8.64 -12.92
C ILE A 118 -6.83 -8.86 -14.34
N SER A 119 -6.44 -9.97 -14.95
CA SER A 119 -6.99 -10.39 -16.24
C SER A 119 -8.49 -10.72 -16.14
N GLU A 120 -9.21 -10.63 -17.26
CA GLU A 120 -10.64 -10.96 -17.30
C GLU A 120 -10.90 -12.44 -16.97
N GLU A 121 -9.97 -13.34 -17.33
CA GLU A 121 -10.05 -14.75 -17.01
C GLU A 121 -9.98 -14.96 -15.50
N ARG A 122 -8.94 -14.39 -14.85
CA ARG A 122 -8.77 -14.50 -13.39
C ARG A 122 -9.92 -13.84 -12.62
N LYS A 123 -10.45 -12.73 -13.14
CA LYS A 123 -11.63 -12.07 -12.55
C LYS A 123 -12.85 -13.02 -12.51
N LYS A 124 -13.12 -13.71 -13.60
CA LYS A 124 -14.26 -14.68 -13.67
C LYS A 124 -14.07 -15.84 -12.69
N GLU A 125 -12.85 -16.37 -12.56
CA GLU A 125 -12.55 -17.43 -11.60
C GLU A 125 -12.70 -16.92 -10.16
N ALA A 126 -12.12 -15.77 -9.82
CA ALA A 126 -12.24 -15.16 -8.50
C ALA A 126 -13.70 -14.92 -8.09
N ILE A 127 -14.55 -14.44 -9.00
CA ILE A 127 -15.98 -14.25 -8.74
C ILE A 127 -16.66 -15.57 -8.38
N LYS A 128 -16.36 -16.67 -9.09
CA LYS A 128 -16.91 -18.00 -8.79
C LYS A 128 -16.46 -18.48 -7.40
N GLU A 129 -15.18 -18.32 -7.09
CA GLU A 129 -14.62 -18.69 -5.79
C GLU A 129 -15.26 -17.89 -4.65
N ILE A 130 -15.40 -16.55 -4.82
CA ILE A 130 -16.05 -15.66 -3.85
C ILE A 130 -17.52 -16.07 -3.61
N ARG A 131 -18.29 -16.39 -4.69
CA ARG A 131 -19.68 -16.86 -4.57
C ARG A 131 -19.76 -18.17 -3.81
N SER A 132 -18.88 -19.12 -4.09
CA SER A 132 -18.82 -20.41 -3.38
C SER A 132 -18.55 -20.22 -1.88
N ASP A 133 -17.59 -19.38 -1.52
CA ASP A 133 -17.25 -19.12 -0.11
C ASP A 133 -18.33 -18.30 0.59
N LEU A 134 -19.02 -17.40 -0.12
CA LEU A 134 -20.21 -16.71 0.38
C LEU A 134 -21.32 -17.74 0.75
N GLU A 135 -21.64 -18.66 -0.14
CA GLU A 135 -22.68 -19.69 0.11
C GLU A 135 -22.33 -20.55 1.33
N LYS A 136 -21.08 -20.99 1.45
CA LYS A 136 -20.63 -21.75 2.63
C LYS A 136 -20.83 -20.94 3.92
N ARG A 137 -20.46 -19.67 3.92
CA ARG A 137 -20.59 -18.81 5.11
C ARG A 137 -22.04 -18.47 5.43
N LEU A 138 -22.87 -18.23 4.44
CA LEU A 138 -24.31 -18.02 4.61
C LEU A 138 -24.99 -19.26 5.21
N ASN A 139 -24.65 -20.47 4.74
CA ASN A 139 -25.14 -21.72 5.31
C ASN A 139 -24.71 -21.90 6.77
N PHE A 140 -23.47 -21.51 7.12
CA PHE A 140 -23.01 -21.49 8.50
C PHE A 140 -23.88 -20.56 9.37
N PHE A 141 -24.13 -19.30 8.94
CA PHE A 141 -24.99 -18.39 9.69
C PHE A 141 -26.41 -18.87 9.81
N LYS A 142 -26.97 -19.44 8.75
CA LYS A 142 -28.33 -20.04 8.78
C LYS A 142 -28.42 -21.18 9.80
N LYS A 143 -27.48 -22.11 9.83
CA LYS A 143 -27.43 -23.24 10.78
C LYS A 143 -27.28 -22.76 12.23
N ASN A 144 -26.65 -21.64 12.47
CA ASN A 144 -26.42 -21.06 13.80
C ASN A 144 -27.45 -19.99 14.18
N SER A 145 -28.58 -19.88 13.46
CA SER A 145 -29.65 -18.90 13.71
C SER A 145 -29.17 -17.42 13.72
N LYS A 146 -28.08 -17.11 13.04
CA LYS A 146 -27.48 -15.75 12.91
C LYS A 146 -28.07 -15.02 11.72
N ARG A 147 -29.37 -14.64 11.83
CA ARG A 147 -30.13 -14.06 10.72
C ARG A 147 -29.58 -12.67 10.30
N LEU A 148 -29.19 -11.83 11.25
CA LEU A 148 -28.69 -10.49 10.98
C LEU A 148 -27.34 -10.53 10.23
N GLU A 149 -26.43 -11.40 10.67
CA GLU A 149 -25.14 -11.62 10.04
C GLU A 149 -25.28 -12.19 8.63
N TYR A 150 -26.23 -13.09 8.45
CA TYR A 150 -26.59 -13.67 7.14
C TYR A 150 -27.00 -12.57 6.15
N GLU A 151 -28.00 -11.75 6.50
CA GLU A 151 -28.51 -10.70 5.60
C GLU A 151 -27.45 -9.63 5.31
N ARG A 152 -26.68 -9.25 6.32
CA ARG A 152 -25.60 -8.26 6.18
C ARG A 152 -24.52 -8.74 5.23
N LEU A 153 -24.01 -9.96 5.44
CA LEU A 153 -22.96 -10.53 4.59
C LEU A 153 -23.44 -10.71 3.16
N LYS A 154 -24.64 -11.28 2.98
CA LYS A 154 -25.26 -11.50 1.67
C LYS A 154 -25.37 -10.19 0.88
N LYS A 155 -25.94 -9.14 1.49
CA LYS A 155 -26.09 -7.84 0.86
C LYS A 155 -24.74 -7.22 0.49
N ARG A 156 -23.80 -7.25 1.41
CA ARG A 156 -22.48 -6.65 1.22
C ARG A 156 -21.70 -7.33 0.11
N VAL A 157 -21.56 -8.64 0.15
CA VAL A 157 -20.74 -9.38 -0.83
C VAL A 157 -21.38 -9.38 -2.22
N ASN A 158 -22.70 -9.47 -2.34
CA ASN A 158 -23.37 -9.37 -3.64
C ASN A 158 -23.15 -7.97 -4.26
N TYR A 159 -23.25 -6.89 -3.48
CA TYR A 159 -22.93 -5.55 -3.94
C TYR A 159 -21.47 -5.44 -4.39
N ASP A 160 -20.51 -5.96 -3.59
CA ASP A 160 -19.09 -5.94 -3.95
C ASP A 160 -18.83 -6.72 -5.25
N LEU A 161 -19.48 -7.88 -5.43
CA LEU A 161 -19.40 -8.69 -6.65
C LEU A 161 -19.93 -7.95 -7.88
N GLU A 162 -21.08 -7.29 -7.76
CA GLU A 162 -21.67 -6.49 -8.83
C GLU A 162 -20.74 -5.35 -9.26
N MET A 163 -20.11 -4.68 -8.30
CA MET A 163 -19.10 -3.65 -8.56
C MET A 163 -17.87 -4.22 -9.26
N ILE A 164 -17.37 -5.40 -8.83
CA ILE A 164 -16.22 -6.06 -9.44
C ILE A 164 -16.57 -6.51 -10.88
N GLU A 165 -17.75 -7.06 -11.12
CA GLU A 165 -18.21 -7.50 -12.44
C GLU A 165 -18.30 -6.34 -13.43
N ASN A 166 -18.96 -5.23 -13.04
CA ASN A 166 -19.26 -4.11 -13.91
C ASN A 166 -18.14 -3.08 -14.06
N ILE A 167 -17.41 -2.81 -12.97
CA ILE A 167 -16.41 -1.73 -12.89
C ILE A 167 -14.98 -2.28 -12.75
N GLY A 168 -14.85 -3.55 -12.33
CA GLY A 168 -13.55 -4.18 -12.06
C GLY A 168 -12.96 -3.80 -10.69
N TYR A 169 -13.71 -3.10 -9.83
CA TYR A 169 -13.25 -2.62 -8.53
C TYR A 169 -14.41 -2.45 -7.55
N CYS A 170 -14.16 -2.67 -6.25
CA CYS A 170 -15.07 -2.31 -5.17
C CYS A 170 -14.32 -1.70 -3.98
N HIS A 171 -15.01 -0.96 -3.13
CA HIS A 171 -14.42 -0.48 -1.87
C HIS A 171 -14.14 -1.65 -0.92
N GLY A 172 -12.86 -1.83 -0.56
CA GLY A 172 -12.42 -2.95 0.25
C GLY A 172 -12.05 -4.19 -0.57
N ILE A 173 -11.69 -4.00 -1.85
CA ILE A 173 -11.28 -5.07 -2.78
C ILE A 173 -10.12 -5.91 -2.21
N GLU A 174 -9.29 -5.31 -1.37
CA GLU A 174 -8.19 -5.98 -0.68
C GLU A 174 -8.65 -7.16 0.20
N ASN A 175 -9.91 -7.16 0.67
CA ASN A 175 -10.48 -8.28 1.43
C ASN A 175 -10.72 -9.53 0.57
N TYR A 176 -10.67 -9.37 -0.74
CA TYR A 176 -10.78 -10.42 -1.74
C TYR A 176 -9.45 -10.72 -2.43
N SER A 177 -8.34 -10.13 -1.98
CA SER A 177 -7.02 -10.16 -2.65
C SER A 177 -6.55 -11.58 -2.96
N ARG A 178 -6.74 -12.56 -2.05
CA ARG A 178 -6.29 -13.93 -2.28
C ARG A 178 -6.90 -14.55 -3.54
N TYR A 179 -8.17 -14.26 -3.86
CA TYR A 179 -8.81 -14.79 -5.05
C TYR A 179 -8.21 -14.18 -6.32
N PHE A 180 -7.85 -12.90 -6.27
CA PHE A 180 -7.23 -12.21 -7.39
C PHE A 180 -5.78 -12.62 -7.60
N ASP A 181 -5.03 -12.82 -6.53
CA ASP A 181 -3.64 -13.26 -6.56
C ASP A 181 -3.49 -14.77 -6.83
N GLY A 182 -4.56 -15.55 -6.79
CA GLY A 182 -4.54 -17.02 -6.91
C GLY A 182 -3.89 -17.73 -5.73
N ARG A 183 -3.84 -17.09 -4.55
CA ARG A 183 -3.27 -17.66 -3.32
C ARG A 183 -4.27 -18.57 -2.60
N ALA A 184 -3.75 -19.60 -1.97
CA ALA A 184 -4.53 -20.42 -1.04
C ALA A 184 -4.82 -19.64 0.25
N SER A 185 -5.84 -20.11 1.01
CA SER A 185 -6.15 -19.55 2.32
C SER A 185 -4.98 -19.71 3.27
N GLY A 186 -4.61 -18.63 3.96
CA GLY A 186 -3.50 -18.59 4.92
C GLY A 186 -2.13 -18.30 4.31
N GLU A 187 -1.97 -18.34 3.01
CA GLU A 187 -0.72 -17.92 2.35
C GLU A 187 -0.42 -16.43 2.58
N PRO A 188 0.88 -16.07 2.74
CA PRO A 188 1.27 -14.67 2.92
C PRO A 188 0.89 -13.81 1.70
N PRO A 189 0.45 -12.57 1.91
CA PRO A 189 0.21 -11.67 0.80
C PRO A 189 1.52 -11.22 0.14
N PHE A 190 1.44 -10.83 -1.12
CA PHE A 190 2.54 -10.11 -1.77
C PHE A 190 2.67 -8.70 -1.19
N THR A 191 3.87 -8.32 -0.83
CA THR A 191 4.18 -7.07 -0.14
C THR A 191 5.16 -6.21 -0.95
N LEU A 192 5.51 -5.03 -0.45
CA LEU A 192 6.55 -4.20 -1.07
C LEU A 192 7.90 -4.95 -1.20
N ILE A 193 8.19 -5.84 -0.25
CA ILE A 193 9.41 -6.65 -0.26
C ILE A 193 9.46 -7.58 -1.48
N ASP A 194 8.32 -8.13 -1.89
CA ASP A 194 8.24 -9.02 -3.06
C ASP A 194 8.54 -8.26 -4.37
N TYR A 195 8.19 -6.97 -4.43
CA TYR A 195 8.56 -6.11 -5.57
C TYR A 195 10.08 -5.90 -5.68
N PHE A 196 10.80 -5.87 -4.55
CA PHE A 196 12.27 -5.86 -4.56
C PHE A 196 12.83 -7.19 -5.07
N LYS A 197 12.31 -8.31 -4.58
CA LYS A 197 12.76 -9.66 -4.97
C LYS A 197 12.63 -9.95 -6.45
N GLU A 198 11.65 -9.37 -7.13
CA GLU A 198 11.48 -9.49 -8.58
C GLU A 198 12.64 -8.83 -9.36
N ASN A 199 13.28 -7.82 -8.79
CA ASN A 199 14.37 -7.09 -9.43
C ASN A 199 15.75 -7.56 -8.98
N ASP A 200 15.92 -7.79 -7.70
CA ASP A 200 17.18 -8.23 -7.09
C ASP A 200 16.87 -9.00 -5.79
N LYS A 201 17.38 -10.22 -5.70
CA LYS A 201 17.19 -11.06 -4.51
C LYS A 201 18.09 -10.66 -3.35
N ASP A 202 19.18 -9.93 -3.63
CA ASP A 202 20.23 -9.58 -2.67
C ASP A 202 20.16 -8.11 -2.20
N PHE A 203 18.95 -7.49 -2.19
CA PHE A 203 18.80 -6.14 -1.69
C PHE A 203 19.11 -6.03 -0.20
N LEU A 204 19.59 -4.86 0.21
CA LEU A 204 19.86 -4.53 1.61
C LEU A 204 18.60 -3.97 2.28
N THR A 205 18.28 -4.50 3.45
CA THR A 205 17.23 -3.98 4.32
C THR A 205 17.84 -3.29 5.53
N VAL A 206 17.54 -2.02 5.72
CA VAL A 206 17.91 -1.27 6.92
C VAL A 206 16.67 -1.11 7.79
N ILE A 207 16.73 -1.60 9.02
CA ILE A 207 15.62 -1.52 9.98
C ILE A 207 16.01 -0.46 11.02
N ASP A 208 15.42 0.71 10.85
CA ASP A 208 15.63 1.84 11.76
C ASP A 208 14.83 1.65 13.05
N GLU A 209 15.37 2.15 14.15
CA GLU A 209 14.84 1.95 15.51
C GLU A 209 14.40 0.50 15.75
N SER A 210 15.31 -0.44 15.45
CA SER A 210 14.99 -1.88 15.39
C SER A 210 14.42 -2.42 16.70
N HIS A 211 14.84 -1.89 17.84
CA HIS A 211 14.33 -2.24 19.17
C HIS A 211 12.82 -1.99 19.36
N VAL A 212 12.23 -1.07 18.54
CA VAL A 212 10.78 -0.81 18.51
C VAL A 212 10.15 -1.46 17.27
N THR A 213 10.81 -1.38 16.13
CA THR A 213 10.29 -1.83 14.85
C THR A 213 10.05 -3.36 14.83
N ILE A 214 10.97 -4.15 15.36
CA ILE A 214 10.83 -5.62 15.38
C ILE A 214 9.66 -6.08 16.26
N PRO A 215 9.49 -5.62 17.50
CA PRO A 215 8.30 -5.91 18.29
C PRO A 215 7.00 -5.46 17.61
N GLN A 216 7.00 -4.30 16.95
CA GLN A 216 5.84 -3.81 16.20
C GLN A 216 5.46 -4.77 15.06
N ILE A 217 6.40 -5.18 14.20
CA ILE A 217 6.18 -6.17 13.14
C ILE A 217 5.60 -7.46 13.73
N SER A 218 6.14 -7.93 14.85
CA SER A 218 5.68 -9.15 15.50
C SER A 218 4.24 -9.06 16.01
N GLY A 219 3.83 -7.89 16.52
CA GLY A 219 2.49 -7.66 17.06
C GLY A 219 1.42 -7.39 16.00
N MET A 220 1.77 -6.84 14.84
CA MET A 220 0.81 -6.38 13.83
C MET A 220 -0.12 -7.48 13.31
N TYR A 221 0.40 -8.68 13.07
CA TYR A 221 -0.41 -9.82 12.61
C TYR A 221 -1.55 -10.16 13.56
N TRP A 222 -1.26 -10.25 14.85
CA TRP A 222 -2.25 -10.65 15.85
C TRP A 222 -3.29 -9.55 16.10
N GLY A 223 -2.87 -8.28 16.09
CA GLY A 223 -3.77 -7.13 16.18
C GLY A 223 -4.76 -7.07 14.99
N ASP A 224 -4.25 -7.23 13.77
CA ASP A 224 -5.08 -7.26 12.56
C ASP A 224 -6.06 -8.44 12.56
N ARG A 225 -5.59 -9.64 12.94
CA ARG A 225 -6.41 -10.84 13.03
C ARG A 225 -7.53 -10.70 14.05
N SER A 226 -7.25 -10.14 15.23
CA SER A 226 -8.24 -9.91 16.27
C SER A 226 -9.36 -8.97 15.80
N ARG A 227 -8.99 -7.85 15.17
CA ARG A 227 -9.94 -6.91 14.59
C ARG A 227 -10.81 -7.56 13.51
N LYS A 228 -10.22 -8.34 12.61
CA LYS A 228 -10.95 -9.01 11.52
C LYS A 228 -11.86 -10.11 12.02
N LYS A 229 -11.50 -10.79 13.11
CA LYS A 229 -12.34 -11.79 13.73
C LYS A 229 -13.73 -11.23 14.02
N ALA A 230 -13.82 -10.08 14.67
CA ALA A 230 -15.10 -9.43 14.95
C ALA A 230 -15.86 -9.11 13.66
N LEU A 231 -15.19 -8.55 12.64
CA LEU A 231 -15.84 -8.23 11.35
C LEU A 231 -16.42 -9.46 10.64
N ILE A 232 -15.73 -10.58 10.71
CA ILE A 232 -16.15 -11.84 10.10
C ILE A 232 -17.27 -12.52 10.91
N ASP A 233 -17.14 -12.57 12.24
CA ASP A 233 -18.10 -13.21 13.14
C ASP A 233 -19.47 -12.51 13.11
N TYR A 234 -19.46 -11.18 12.90
CA TYR A 234 -20.68 -10.36 12.79
C TYR A 234 -21.14 -10.12 11.33
N GLY A 235 -20.60 -10.83 10.35
CA GLY A 235 -21.08 -10.81 8.96
C GLY A 235 -20.74 -9.53 8.17
N PHE A 236 -19.72 -8.77 8.55
CA PHE A 236 -19.27 -7.61 7.80
C PHE A 236 -18.26 -7.95 6.70
N ARG A 237 -17.58 -9.11 6.82
CA ARG A 237 -16.55 -9.57 5.87
C ARG A 237 -16.62 -11.09 5.70
N LEU A 238 -16.17 -11.57 4.52
CA LEU A 238 -15.85 -12.99 4.31
C LEU A 238 -14.58 -13.40 5.05
N GLU A 239 -14.37 -14.68 5.24
CA GLU A 239 -13.15 -15.22 5.85
C GLU A 239 -11.89 -14.88 5.07
N SER A 240 -12.00 -14.67 3.74
CA SER A 240 -10.90 -14.20 2.89
C SER A 240 -10.26 -12.88 3.36
N ALA A 241 -10.98 -12.08 4.14
CA ALA A 241 -10.42 -10.88 4.75
C ALA A 241 -9.24 -11.17 5.67
N TYR A 242 -9.15 -12.39 6.25
CA TYR A 242 -7.97 -12.81 7.02
C TYR A 242 -6.70 -12.89 6.18
N ASP A 243 -6.80 -13.11 4.87
CA ASP A 243 -5.67 -13.28 3.97
C ASP A 243 -5.11 -11.96 3.43
N ASN A 244 -5.84 -10.84 3.61
CA ASN A 244 -5.32 -9.49 3.48
C ASN A 244 -4.75 -9.02 4.83
N ARG A 245 -3.55 -9.41 5.14
CA ARG A 245 -2.92 -9.25 6.45
C ARG A 245 -1.47 -8.78 6.34
N PRO A 246 -0.90 -8.23 7.40
CA PRO A 246 0.54 -8.05 7.43
C PRO A 246 1.25 -9.42 7.47
N LEU A 247 2.49 -9.47 7.05
CA LEU A 247 3.33 -10.64 7.24
C LEU A 247 3.45 -10.97 8.73
N LYS A 248 3.54 -12.25 9.06
CA LYS A 248 4.06 -12.68 10.36
C LYS A 248 5.54 -12.36 10.43
N TYR A 249 6.07 -12.17 11.63
CA TYR A 249 7.51 -11.93 11.79
C TYR A 249 8.36 -12.99 11.07
N SER A 250 8.01 -14.27 11.21
CA SER A 250 8.73 -15.37 10.56
C SER A 250 8.65 -15.37 9.03
N GLU A 251 7.59 -14.77 8.45
CA GLU A 251 7.45 -14.59 7.00
C GLU A 251 8.28 -13.38 6.53
N PHE A 252 8.27 -12.31 7.31
CA PHE A 252 9.10 -11.13 7.08
C PHE A 252 10.58 -11.49 7.13
N ASP A 253 11.05 -12.16 8.17
CA ASP A 253 12.42 -12.57 8.36
C ASP A 253 12.93 -13.44 7.20
N LYS A 254 12.15 -14.41 6.75
CA LYS A 254 12.45 -15.22 5.55
C LYS A 254 12.43 -14.43 4.25
N SER A 255 11.85 -13.25 4.25
CA SER A 255 11.71 -12.42 3.05
C SER A 255 12.88 -11.47 2.82
N ILE A 256 13.72 -11.25 3.80
CA ILE A 256 14.89 -10.37 3.76
C ILE A 256 16.16 -11.20 3.96
N ASN A 257 17.25 -10.86 3.26
CA ASN A 257 18.50 -11.62 3.33
C ASN A 257 19.59 -10.82 4.04
N ASN A 258 19.88 -9.62 3.56
CA ASN A 258 20.92 -8.74 4.11
C ASN A 258 20.24 -7.67 4.97
N VAL A 259 20.54 -7.67 6.27
CA VAL A 259 19.88 -6.79 7.23
C VAL A 259 20.90 -5.98 8.03
N ILE A 260 20.62 -4.70 8.19
CA ILE A 260 21.29 -3.83 9.15
C ILE A 260 20.24 -3.37 10.15
N TYR A 261 20.44 -3.69 11.41
CA TYR A 261 19.65 -3.15 12.51
C TYR A 261 20.30 -1.84 12.99
N VAL A 262 19.52 -0.78 13.06
CA VAL A 262 19.96 0.53 13.58
C VAL A 262 19.19 0.83 14.85
N SER A 263 19.89 1.08 15.94
CA SER A 263 19.27 1.36 17.23
C SER A 263 20.26 2.05 18.17
N ALA A 264 19.78 3.01 18.95
CA ALA A 264 20.54 3.58 20.07
C ALA A 264 20.53 2.65 21.30
N THR A 265 19.49 1.83 21.44
CA THR A 265 19.27 0.92 22.57
C THR A 265 18.85 -0.46 22.04
N PRO A 266 19.77 -1.21 21.41
CA PRO A 266 19.43 -2.51 20.83
C PRO A 266 19.05 -3.51 21.93
N ASN A 267 18.09 -4.38 21.61
CA ASN A 267 17.70 -5.48 22.49
C ASN A 267 18.56 -6.73 22.25
N ASP A 268 18.47 -7.69 23.14
CA ASP A 268 19.19 -8.97 23.02
C ASP A 268 18.91 -9.68 21.70
N PHE A 269 17.71 -9.48 21.12
CA PHE A 269 17.35 -10.06 19.85
C PHE A 269 18.29 -9.58 18.71
N GLU A 270 18.44 -8.26 18.51
CA GLU A 270 19.29 -7.71 17.47
C GLU A 270 20.76 -8.06 17.68
N ILE A 271 21.21 -8.02 18.95
CA ILE A 271 22.58 -8.36 19.32
C ILE A 271 22.88 -9.82 18.96
N ASN A 272 22.00 -10.75 19.31
CA ASN A 272 22.18 -12.19 19.05
C ASN A 272 22.07 -12.55 17.56
N GLN A 273 21.29 -11.82 16.77
CA GLN A 273 21.16 -12.03 15.32
C GLN A 273 22.30 -11.39 14.53
N SER A 274 23.00 -10.42 15.07
CA SER A 274 24.04 -9.67 14.37
C SER A 274 25.36 -10.42 14.34
N ARG A 275 25.94 -10.54 13.15
CA ARG A 275 27.32 -11.09 12.99
C ARG A 275 28.39 -10.14 13.51
N LYS A 276 28.12 -8.84 13.43
CA LYS A 276 29.04 -7.77 13.85
C LYS A 276 28.24 -6.62 14.41
N ILE A 277 28.68 -6.10 15.53
CA ILE A 277 28.16 -4.89 16.15
C ILE A 277 29.15 -3.77 15.87
N VAL A 278 28.64 -2.63 15.38
CA VAL A 278 29.42 -1.43 15.10
C VAL A 278 28.81 -0.29 15.90
N GLU A 279 29.63 0.31 16.74
CA GLU A 279 29.21 1.45 17.56
C GLU A 279 29.54 2.76 16.86
N GLN A 280 28.59 3.70 16.85
CA GLN A 280 28.77 5.05 16.40
C GLN A 280 28.49 6.00 17.56
N ILE A 281 29.57 6.35 18.28
CA ILE A 281 29.50 7.11 19.53
C ILE A 281 29.60 8.62 19.28
N VAL A 282 30.17 9.02 18.14
CA VAL A 282 30.40 10.43 17.82
C VAL A 282 29.10 11.13 17.43
N ARG A 283 28.72 12.15 18.20
CA ARG A 283 27.58 13.03 17.92
C ARG A 283 28.11 14.33 17.28
N PRO A 284 28.08 14.46 15.95
CA PRO A 284 28.71 15.60 15.24
C PRO A 284 27.92 16.91 15.38
N THR A 285 26.71 16.89 15.93
CA THR A 285 25.78 18.03 15.95
C THR A 285 26.15 19.11 16.97
N GLY A 286 27.05 18.84 17.93
CA GLY A 286 27.37 19.77 19.01
C GLY A 286 26.23 20.08 19.98
N LEU A 287 25.07 19.44 19.79
CA LEU A 287 23.91 19.58 20.69
C LEU A 287 24.12 18.73 21.92
N ILE A 288 24.04 19.36 23.08
CA ILE A 288 24.03 18.68 24.38
C ILE A 288 22.64 18.07 24.63
N ASP A 289 22.62 16.97 25.38
CA ASP A 289 21.34 16.41 25.84
C ASP A 289 20.61 17.40 26.74
N PRO A 290 19.27 17.41 26.72
CA PRO A 290 18.50 18.24 27.63
C PRO A 290 18.78 17.88 29.09
N GLU A 291 18.74 18.87 29.95
CA GLU A 291 18.85 18.66 31.39
C GLU A 291 17.68 17.79 31.88
N VAL A 292 18.01 16.69 32.57
CA VAL A 292 17.01 15.79 33.15
C VAL A 292 16.85 16.09 34.63
N ILE A 293 15.69 16.58 35.03
CA ILE A 293 15.35 16.89 36.42
C ILE A 293 14.44 15.80 36.99
N ILE A 294 14.95 15.05 37.93
CA ILE A 294 14.17 13.99 38.61
C ILE A 294 13.40 14.61 39.80
N ARG A 295 12.10 14.37 39.84
CA ARG A 295 11.20 14.82 40.91
C ARG A 295 10.56 13.61 41.59
N PRO A 296 10.40 13.63 42.92
CA PRO A 296 9.74 12.55 43.66
C PRO A 296 8.24 12.54 43.36
N ILE A 297 7.66 11.34 43.34
CA ILE A 297 6.20 11.16 43.14
C ILE A 297 5.44 11.63 44.38
N ASN A 298 6.02 11.39 45.55
CA ASN A 298 5.46 11.75 46.87
C ASN A 298 6.28 12.89 47.46
N GLY A 299 5.71 14.05 47.64
CA GLY A 299 6.37 15.23 48.24
C GLY A 299 5.35 16.22 48.77
N LYS A 300 5.82 17.37 49.27
CA LYS A 300 4.96 18.47 49.71
C LYS A 300 4.18 19.10 48.55
N ILE A 301 4.73 18.98 47.35
CA ILE A 301 4.11 19.41 46.08
C ILE A 301 3.99 18.15 45.23
N SER A 302 2.80 17.89 44.64
CA SER A 302 2.62 16.76 43.74
C SER A 302 3.39 16.98 42.44
N GLN A 303 3.80 15.91 41.75
CA GLN A 303 4.42 16.04 40.43
C GLN A 303 3.55 16.79 39.42
N VAL A 304 2.23 16.65 39.54
CA VAL A 304 1.26 17.32 38.66
C VAL A 304 1.27 18.82 38.92
N ASP A 305 1.32 19.25 40.19
CA ASP A 305 1.34 20.68 40.56
C ASP A 305 2.66 21.35 40.13
N ASP A 306 3.82 20.68 40.34
CA ASP A 306 5.12 21.14 39.83
C ASP A 306 5.16 21.24 38.32
N LEU A 307 4.54 20.28 37.61
CA LEU A 307 4.44 20.30 36.17
C LEU A 307 3.57 21.46 35.65
N ILE A 308 2.40 21.67 36.26
CA ILE A 308 1.48 22.78 35.91
C ILE A 308 2.17 24.11 36.13
N GLU A 309 2.85 24.32 37.24
CA GLU A 309 3.57 25.55 37.55
C GLU A 309 4.64 25.84 36.49
N ARG A 310 5.42 24.82 36.09
CA ARG A 310 6.43 24.94 35.05
C ARG A 310 5.83 25.26 33.69
N ILE A 311 4.71 24.63 33.32
CA ILE A 311 3.99 24.93 32.06
C ILE A 311 3.53 26.37 32.05
N ILE A 312 2.98 26.88 33.17
CA ILE A 312 2.54 28.27 33.29
C ILE A 312 3.74 29.23 33.13
N ASP A 313 4.87 28.92 33.74
CA ASP A 313 6.11 29.70 33.61
C ASP A 313 6.58 29.75 32.14
N GLN A 314 6.64 28.60 31.46
CA GLN A 314 7.02 28.51 30.05
C GLN A 314 6.06 29.28 29.12
N VAL A 315 4.75 29.17 29.38
CA VAL A 315 3.74 29.93 28.63
C VAL A 315 3.92 31.45 28.83
N SER A 316 4.25 31.87 30.05
CA SER A 316 4.52 33.29 30.34
C SER A 316 5.73 33.83 29.55
N LYS A 317 6.73 32.99 29.31
CA LYS A 317 7.93 33.25 28.51
C LYS A 317 7.69 33.09 27.00
N LYS A 318 6.48 32.70 26.57
CA LYS A 318 6.12 32.36 25.18
C LYS A 318 6.95 31.21 24.60
N GLU A 319 7.43 30.31 25.47
CA GLU A 319 8.14 29.11 25.07
C GLU A 319 7.16 27.94 24.88
N LYS A 320 7.59 26.91 24.13
CA LYS A 320 6.77 25.72 23.88
C LYS A 320 7.12 24.63 24.88
N THR A 321 6.08 23.92 25.33
CA THR A 321 6.20 22.71 26.15
C THR A 321 5.75 21.52 25.31
N LEU A 322 6.53 20.42 25.34
CA LEU A 322 6.24 19.15 24.69
C LEU A 322 5.83 18.11 25.73
#